data_065d5264a3e1423ac0635c7b6b7d6038
#
_entry.id   065d5264a3e1423ac0635c7b6b7d6038
#
_cell.length_a   1.000
_cell.length_b   1.000
_cell.length_c   1.000
_cell.angle_alpha   90.00
_cell.angle_beta   90.00
_cell.angle_gamma   90.00
#
_symmetry.space_group_name_H-M   'P 1'
#
loop_
_entity.id
_entity.type
_entity.pdbx_description
1 polymer ?
#
loop_
_entity_poly.entity_id
_entity_poly.type
_entity_poly.pdbx_seq_one_letter_code
_entity_poly.pdbx_strand_id
1 'polypeptide(L)'
;MAKVKHIVLLKFKAGTGSERIAGFFRSLAGLRREVPGLEEFAGGPYSSPEGLNQGYTHGFVMTFADAAARDRYLPHPAHERVKGEIVPHVEAIVAFDFEV
;
A
#
# COMPACT_ATOMS: atom_id res chain seq x y z
N MET A 1 22.43 1.16 6.94
CA MET A 1 21.59 1.67 5.83
C MET A 1 20.22 2.00 6.37
N ALA A 2 19.68 3.14 5.99
CA ALA A 2 18.37 3.54 6.45
C ALA A 2 17.29 2.69 5.79
N LYS A 3 16.33 2.23 6.59
CA LYS A 3 15.13 1.59 6.06
C LYS A 3 14.19 2.65 5.51
N VAL A 4 13.33 2.25 4.59
CA VAL A 4 12.33 3.15 4.01
C VAL A 4 10.95 2.72 4.46
N LYS A 5 10.17 3.66 4.97
CA LYS A 5 8.74 3.49 5.22
C LYS A 5 7.98 4.06 4.02
N HIS A 6 7.23 3.21 3.36
CA HIS A 6 6.42 3.57 2.20
C HIS A 6 4.96 3.55 2.64
N ILE A 7 4.35 4.72 2.72
CA ILE A 7 2.99 4.89 3.24
C ILE A 7 2.08 5.23 2.07
N VAL A 8 0.95 4.53 1.98
CA VAL A 8 -0.05 4.79 0.94
C VAL A 8 -1.41 4.95 1.59
N LEU A 9 -2.12 6.01 1.22
CA LEU A 9 -3.51 6.23 1.60
C LEU A 9 -4.38 6.07 0.37
N LEU A 10 -5.51 5.40 0.52
CA LEU A 10 -6.40 5.07 -0.58
C LEU A 10 -7.83 5.53 -0.28
N LYS A 11 -8.46 6.08 -1.32
CA LYS A 11 -9.90 6.29 -1.35
C LYS A 11 -10.46 5.44 -2.49
N PHE A 12 -11.29 4.48 -2.16
CA PHE A 12 -11.87 3.60 -3.17
C PHE A 12 -13.11 4.21 -3.80
N LYS A 13 -13.35 3.88 -5.06
CA LYS A 13 -14.57 4.31 -5.76
C LYS A 13 -15.80 3.75 -5.05
N ALA A 14 -16.90 4.50 -5.11
CA ALA A 14 -18.18 4.05 -4.58
C ALA A 14 -18.56 2.70 -5.19
N GLY A 15 -19.09 1.80 -4.37
CA GLY A 15 -19.49 0.46 -4.82
C GLY A 15 -18.36 -0.58 -4.77
N THR A 16 -17.15 -0.19 -4.39
CA THR A 16 -16.10 -1.19 -4.16
C THR A 16 -16.38 -1.89 -2.84
N GLY A 17 -16.77 -3.15 -2.91
CA GLY A 17 -17.22 -3.89 -1.73
C GLY A 17 -16.09 -4.18 -0.75
N SER A 18 -16.46 -4.34 0.53
CA SER A 18 -15.49 -4.60 1.59
C SER A 18 -14.71 -5.89 1.39
N GLU A 19 -15.32 -6.92 0.82
CA GLU A 19 -14.63 -8.18 0.54
C GLU A 19 -13.59 -8.03 -0.57
N ARG A 20 -13.89 -7.22 -1.57
CA ARG A 20 -12.93 -6.93 -2.64
C ARG A 20 -11.74 -6.17 -2.06
N ILE A 21 -12.00 -5.18 -1.23
CA ILE A 21 -10.93 -4.40 -0.57
C ILE A 21 -10.08 -5.31 0.32
N ALA A 22 -10.70 -6.21 1.08
CA ALA A 22 -9.95 -7.19 1.88
C ALA A 22 -9.06 -8.06 1.00
N GLY A 23 -9.55 -8.45 -0.18
CA GLY A 23 -8.76 -9.20 -1.16
C GLY A 23 -7.55 -8.42 -1.65
N PHE A 24 -7.71 -7.11 -1.90
CA PHE A 24 -6.60 -6.24 -2.28
C PHE A 24 -5.51 -6.21 -1.20
N PHE A 25 -5.92 -6.10 0.06
CA PHE A 25 -4.97 -6.07 1.16
C PHE A 25 -4.24 -7.40 1.35
N ARG A 26 -4.92 -8.52 1.08
CA ARG A 26 -4.25 -9.84 1.07
C ARG A 26 -3.20 -9.91 -0.05
N SER A 27 -3.53 -9.40 -1.23
CA SER A 27 -2.58 -9.37 -2.35
C SER A 27 -1.37 -8.50 -2.03
N LEU A 28 -1.60 -7.32 -1.42
CA LEU A 28 -0.52 -6.44 -0.99
C LEU A 28 0.38 -7.12 0.05
N ALA A 29 -0.22 -7.76 1.04
CA ALA A 29 0.53 -8.48 2.08
C ALA A 29 1.38 -9.61 1.48
N GLY A 30 0.89 -10.26 0.45
CA GLY A 30 1.60 -11.35 -0.24
C GLY A 30 2.86 -10.89 -0.97
N LEU A 31 2.98 -9.61 -1.28
CA LEU A 31 4.15 -9.08 -1.98
C LEU A 31 5.45 -9.26 -1.19
N ARG A 32 5.39 -9.40 0.13
CA ARG A 32 6.57 -9.68 0.95
C ARG A 32 7.31 -10.94 0.51
N ARG A 33 6.57 -11.92 -0.02
CA ARG A 33 7.15 -13.20 -0.45
C ARG A 33 7.78 -13.11 -1.84
N GLU A 34 7.41 -12.14 -2.63
CA GLU A 34 7.81 -12.04 -4.03
C GLU A 34 8.82 -10.94 -4.30
N VAL A 35 8.89 -9.92 -3.43
CA VAL A 35 9.72 -8.74 -3.65
C VAL A 35 10.88 -8.73 -2.65
N PRO A 36 12.12 -8.96 -3.11
CA PRO A 36 13.27 -8.90 -2.22
C PRO A 36 13.41 -7.51 -1.59
N GLY A 37 13.70 -7.49 -0.29
CA GLY A 37 13.88 -6.24 0.45
C GLY A 37 12.62 -5.63 1.00
N LEU A 38 11.44 -6.13 0.63
CA LEU A 38 10.18 -5.75 1.26
C LEU A 38 10.03 -6.59 2.54
N GLU A 39 10.28 -5.96 3.68
CA GLU A 39 10.40 -6.65 4.97
C GLU A 39 9.11 -6.75 5.74
N GLU A 40 8.29 -5.68 5.71
CA GLU A 40 7.07 -5.61 6.51
C GLU A 40 5.93 -4.98 5.73
N PHE A 41 4.72 -5.40 6.02
CA PHE A 41 3.49 -4.81 5.53
C PHE A 41 2.46 -4.78 6.65
N ALA A 42 1.79 -3.63 6.80
CA ALA A 42 0.63 -3.51 7.68
C ALA A 42 -0.34 -2.51 7.06
N GLY A 43 -1.62 -2.79 7.15
CA GLY A 43 -2.62 -1.88 6.59
C GLY A 43 -4.02 -2.24 7.03
N GLY A 44 -4.94 -1.33 6.79
CA GLY A 44 -6.33 -1.52 7.15
C GLY A 44 -7.18 -0.28 6.92
N PRO A 45 -8.44 -0.32 7.39
CA PRO A 45 -9.35 0.81 7.28
C PRO A 45 -9.00 1.92 8.27
N TYR A 46 -9.43 3.13 7.94
CA TYR A 46 -9.30 4.30 8.81
C TYR A 46 -9.94 4.02 10.17
N SER A 47 -9.27 4.43 11.25
CA SER A 47 -9.77 4.15 12.59
C SER A 47 -9.53 5.27 13.61
N SER A 48 -9.13 6.46 13.17
CA SER A 48 -8.88 7.58 14.09
C SER A 48 -10.18 8.33 14.43
N PRO A 49 -10.38 8.77 15.68
CA PRO A 49 -11.55 9.59 16.04
C PRO A 49 -11.42 11.05 15.62
N GLU A 50 -10.26 11.48 15.09
CA GLU A 50 -10.02 12.88 14.77
C GLU A 50 -10.74 13.38 13.53
N GLY A 51 -11.08 12.49 12.58
CA GLY A 51 -11.74 12.89 11.35
C GLY A 51 -10.86 13.68 10.38
N LEU A 52 -9.54 13.52 10.45
CA LEU A 52 -8.59 14.29 9.65
C LEU A 52 -8.06 13.50 8.44
N ASN A 53 -8.78 12.47 8.04
CA ASN A 53 -8.33 11.56 6.97
C ASN A 53 -8.62 12.07 5.55
N GLN A 54 -9.20 13.24 5.39
CA GLN A 54 -9.40 13.89 4.06
C GLN A 54 -10.13 12.99 3.06
N GLY A 55 -11.04 12.14 3.52
CA GLY A 55 -11.79 11.21 2.68
C GLY A 55 -11.08 9.90 2.36
N TYR A 56 -9.83 9.75 2.75
CA TYR A 56 -9.11 8.48 2.57
C TYR A 56 -9.61 7.45 3.58
N THR A 57 -10.01 6.29 3.09
CA THR A 57 -10.70 5.29 3.92
C THR A 57 -9.81 4.12 4.33
N HIS A 58 -8.68 3.95 3.66
CA HIS A 58 -7.76 2.85 3.91
C HIS A 58 -6.33 3.33 3.78
N GLY A 59 -5.41 2.64 4.44
CA GLY A 59 -4.01 2.95 4.33
C GLY A 59 -3.16 1.73 4.61
N PHE A 60 -1.91 1.77 4.14
CA PHE A 60 -0.95 0.74 4.49
C PHE A 60 0.44 1.33 4.58
N VAL A 61 1.31 0.62 5.26
CA VAL A 61 2.72 0.94 5.33
C VAL A 61 3.53 -0.29 4.96
N MET A 62 4.53 -0.09 4.13
CA MET A 62 5.53 -1.10 3.79
C MET A 62 6.87 -0.64 4.32
N THR A 63 7.67 -1.57 4.83
CA THR A 63 9.04 -1.30 5.24
C THR A 63 9.98 -1.99 4.27
N PHE A 64 10.87 -1.22 3.64
CA PHE A 64 11.91 -1.74 2.77
C PHE A 64 13.26 -1.68 3.47
N ALA A 65 14.15 -2.63 3.15
CA ALA A 65 15.48 -2.71 3.75
C ALA A 65 16.29 -1.43 3.52
N ASP A 66 16.11 -0.79 2.35
CA ASP A 66 16.77 0.46 1.98
C ASP A 66 16.06 1.09 0.78
N ALA A 67 16.53 2.26 0.36
CA ALA A 67 15.94 2.98 -0.78
C ALA A 67 16.10 2.19 -2.09
N ALA A 68 17.20 1.47 -2.26
CA ALA A 68 17.41 0.67 -3.47
C ALA A 68 16.39 -0.45 -3.59
N ALA A 69 16.01 -1.07 -2.47
CA ALA A 69 14.96 -2.10 -2.46
C ALA A 69 13.62 -1.50 -2.86
N ARG A 70 13.26 -0.32 -2.32
CA ARG A 70 12.05 0.40 -2.68
C ARG A 70 12.04 0.74 -4.17
N ASP A 71 13.17 1.20 -4.71
CA ASP A 71 13.26 1.55 -6.12
C ASP A 71 13.09 0.34 -7.04
N ARG A 72 13.58 -0.83 -6.64
CA ARG A 72 13.38 -2.08 -7.38
C ARG A 72 11.95 -2.59 -7.29
N TYR A 73 11.25 -2.29 -6.20
CA TYR A 73 9.85 -2.66 -6.02
C TYR A 73 8.93 -1.95 -7.02
N LEU A 74 9.15 -0.67 -7.27
CA LEU A 74 8.23 0.13 -8.09
C LEU A 74 7.98 -0.47 -9.48
N PRO A 75 9.00 -0.92 -10.24
CA PRO A 75 8.76 -1.57 -11.53
C PRO A 75 8.62 -3.10 -11.46
N HIS A 76 8.65 -3.69 -10.26
CA HIS A 76 8.65 -5.14 -10.12
C HIS A 76 7.35 -5.74 -10.68
N PRO A 77 7.42 -6.84 -11.45
CA PRO A 77 6.22 -7.46 -12.04
C PRO A 77 5.13 -7.81 -11.03
N ALA A 78 5.51 -8.26 -9.83
CA ALA A 78 4.54 -8.58 -8.78
C ALA A 78 3.80 -7.32 -8.32
N HIS A 79 4.50 -6.19 -8.18
CA HIS A 79 3.86 -4.91 -7.85
C HIS A 79 2.93 -4.46 -8.97
N GLU A 80 3.37 -4.54 -10.23
CA GLU A 80 2.54 -4.16 -11.37
C GLU A 80 1.27 -5.00 -11.45
N ARG A 81 1.37 -6.30 -11.15
CA ARG A 81 0.20 -7.19 -11.12
C ARG A 81 -0.82 -6.74 -10.08
N VAL A 82 -0.37 -6.50 -8.85
CA VAL A 82 -1.26 -6.09 -7.75
C VAL A 82 -1.81 -4.70 -7.98
N LYS A 83 -0.98 -3.79 -8.49
CA LYS A 83 -1.41 -2.44 -8.85
C LYS A 83 -2.54 -2.49 -9.90
N GLY A 84 -2.41 -3.37 -10.88
CA GLY A 84 -3.43 -3.56 -11.90
C GLY A 84 -4.77 -4.05 -11.37
N GLU A 85 -4.76 -4.78 -10.26
CA GLU A 85 -6.00 -5.22 -9.59
C GLU A 85 -6.66 -4.07 -8.84
N ILE A 86 -5.87 -3.20 -8.22
CA ILE A 86 -6.36 -2.20 -7.25
C ILE A 86 -6.70 -0.87 -7.90
N VAL A 87 -5.83 -0.34 -8.75
CA VAL A 87 -5.96 1.02 -9.30
C VAL A 87 -7.29 1.27 -10.01
N PRO A 88 -7.88 0.32 -10.76
CA PRO A 88 -9.20 0.55 -11.37
C PRO A 88 -10.31 0.88 -10.37
N HIS A 89 -10.12 0.53 -9.10
CA HIS A 89 -11.11 0.75 -8.05
C HIS A 89 -10.76 1.92 -7.14
N VAL A 90 -9.69 2.66 -7.45
CA VAL A 90 -9.19 3.77 -6.61
C VAL A 90 -9.62 5.10 -7.19
N GLU A 91 -10.24 5.93 -6.36
CA GLU A 91 -10.61 7.30 -6.72
C GLU A 91 -9.48 8.27 -6.45
N ALA A 92 -8.75 8.10 -5.34
CA ALA A 92 -7.64 8.96 -4.96
C ALA A 92 -6.59 8.17 -4.19
N ILE A 93 -5.33 8.55 -4.36
CA ILE A 93 -4.20 7.89 -3.73
C ILE A 93 -3.16 8.92 -3.31
N VAL A 94 -2.54 8.69 -2.16
CA VAL A 94 -1.38 9.44 -1.70
C VAL A 94 -0.29 8.43 -1.36
N ALA A 95 0.91 8.67 -1.85
CA ALA A 95 2.08 7.88 -1.49
C ALA A 95 3.13 8.81 -0.88
N PHE A 96 3.67 8.43 0.25
CA PHE A 96 4.62 9.24 0.99
C PHE A 96 5.65 8.34 1.65
N ASP A 97 6.91 8.55 1.31
CA ASP A 97 8.01 7.75 1.86
C ASP A 97 8.91 8.60 2.74
N PHE A 98 9.51 7.95 3.73
CA PHE A 98 10.59 8.56 4.50
C PHE A 98 11.57 7.48 4.96
N GLU A 99 12.79 7.90 5.27
CA GLU A 99 13.82 7.00 5.76
C GLU A 99 13.90 7.05 7.29
N VAL A 100 14.19 5.93 7.88
CA VAL A 100 14.35 5.80 9.33
C VAL A 100 15.69 5.19 9.72
#